data_b09098754066fb3fe80137a3718050e5
#
_entry.id   b09098754066fb3fe80137a3718050e5
#
_cell.length_a   1.000
_cell.length_b   1.000
_cell.length_c   1.000
_cell.angle_alpha   90.00
_cell.angle_beta   90.00
_cell.angle_gamma   90.00
#
_symmetry.space_group_name_H-M   'P 1'
#
loop_
_entity.id
_entity.type
_entity.pdbx_description
1 polymer ?
#
loop_
_entity_poly.entity_id
_entity_poly.type
_entity_poly.pdbx_seq_one_letter_code
_entity_poly.pdbx_strand_id
1 'polypeptide(L)'
;DILSENYPNTITIDELEKKVREKNKLETNNVYANAVYLMYGKLVEAYSRKLTVKKEEKIKLNPKYKKYLDYFITNPNPVIALASYEGTINYDTINPIMLSIMTLFDGTRTDEDIFNFLVEKEKAGEVVITFEEGSSKEEVIKNNIEICRNFIEINFLNK
;
A
#
# COMPACT_ATOMS: atom_id res chain seq x y z
N ASP A 1 -11.60 6.68 -10.67
CA ASP A 1 -12.63 5.68 -10.92
C ASP A 1 -12.05 4.36 -11.46
N ILE A 2 -11.80 4.15 -12.80
CA ILE A 2 -11.37 2.85 -13.33
C ILE A 2 -10.05 2.37 -12.70
N LEU A 3 -9.08 3.26 -12.51
CA LEU A 3 -7.81 2.90 -11.87
C LEU A 3 -8.00 2.56 -10.40
N SER A 4 -8.79 3.34 -9.67
CA SER A 4 -9.12 3.07 -8.27
C SER A 4 -9.90 1.77 -8.10
N GLU A 5 -10.82 1.46 -9.02
CA GLU A 5 -11.59 0.21 -9.03
C GLU A 5 -10.70 -1.04 -9.25
N ASN A 6 -9.54 -0.87 -9.91
CA ASN A 6 -8.59 -1.97 -10.14
C ASN A 6 -7.50 -2.07 -9.05
N TYR A 7 -7.30 -1.02 -8.26
CA TYR A 7 -6.29 -1.04 -7.20
C TYR A 7 -6.53 -2.20 -6.21
N PRO A 8 -5.51 -2.92 -5.75
CA PRO A 8 -4.08 -2.71 -5.99
C PRO A 8 -3.53 -3.39 -7.26
N ASN A 9 -4.38 -3.95 -8.09
CA ASN A 9 -3.95 -4.59 -9.34
C ASN A 9 -3.64 -3.55 -10.42
N THR A 10 -2.69 -3.87 -11.29
CA THR A 10 -2.43 -3.03 -12.46
C THR A 10 -3.37 -3.37 -13.61
N ILE A 11 -3.60 -2.41 -14.47
CA ILE A 11 -4.35 -2.55 -15.72
C ILE A 11 -3.45 -2.16 -16.89
N THR A 12 -3.50 -2.89 -17.99
CA THR A 12 -2.75 -2.49 -19.19
C THR A 12 -3.40 -1.27 -19.84
N ILE A 13 -2.62 -0.52 -20.65
CA ILE A 13 -3.15 0.64 -21.38
C ILE A 13 -4.31 0.23 -22.28
N ASP A 14 -4.20 -0.91 -22.96
CA ASP A 14 -5.24 -1.39 -23.89
C ASP A 14 -6.53 -1.75 -23.14
N GLU A 15 -6.42 -2.41 -21.98
CA GLU A 15 -7.56 -2.71 -21.12
C GLU A 15 -8.18 -1.44 -20.53
N LEU A 16 -7.37 -0.45 -20.17
CA LEU A 16 -7.82 0.84 -19.66
C LEU A 16 -8.58 1.59 -20.77
N GLU A 17 -8.03 1.63 -21.98
CA GLU A 17 -8.66 2.28 -23.13
C GLU A 17 -10.02 1.65 -23.44
N LYS A 18 -10.10 0.31 -23.46
CA LYS A 18 -11.36 -0.41 -23.66
C LYS A 18 -12.39 -0.04 -22.60
N LYS A 19 -12.04 -0.07 -21.32
CA LYS A 19 -12.96 0.29 -20.22
C LYS A 19 -13.40 1.75 -20.28
N VAL A 20 -12.51 2.68 -20.65
CA VAL A 20 -12.83 4.10 -20.80
C VAL A 20 -13.83 4.31 -21.94
N ARG A 21 -13.62 3.65 -23.07
CA ARG A 21 -14.55 3.71 -24.22
C ARG A 21 -15.93 3.17 -23.87
N GLU A 22 -15.99 2.02 -23.21
CA GLU A 22 -17.23 1.40 -22.76
C GLU A 22 -18.00 2.30 -21.78
N LYS A 23 -17.31 2.90 -20.81
CA LYS A 23 -17.92 3.74 -19.77
C LYS A 23 -18.41 5.09 -20.30
N ASN A 24 -17.64 5.71 -21.20
CA ASN A 24 -17.91 7.08 -21.65
C ASN A 24 -18.63 7.16 -23.01
N LYS A 25 -18.78 6.04 -23.71
CA LYS A 25 -19.36 5.99 -25.08
C LYS A 25 -18.69 6.95 -26.08
N LEU A 26 -17.39 7.21 -25.89
CA LEU A 26 -16.61 8.11 -26.72
C LEU A 26 -15.84 7.33 -27.78
N GLU A 27 -15.86 7.83 -29.03
CA GLU A 27 -15.16 7.18 -30.14
C GLU A 27 -13.65 7.37 -30.10
N THR A 28 -13.17 8.48 -29.52
CA THR A 28 -11.75 8.79 -29.42
C THR A 28 -11.39 9.26 -28.03
N ASN A 29 -10.44 8.57 -27.39
CA ASN A 29 -9.85 8.99 -26.14
C ASN A 29 -8.34 8.89 -26.24
N ASN A 30 -7.65 9.95 -25.91
CA ASN A 30 -6.22 9.93 -25.79
C ASN A 30 -5.83 9.39 -24.39
N VAL A 31 -6.23 8.14 -24.13
CA VAL A 31 -6.00 7.48 -22.83
C VAL A 31 -4.52 7.41 -22.50
N TYR A 32 -3.68 7.14 -23.52
CA TYR A 32 -2.23 7.10 -23.34
C TYR A 32 -1.67 8.46 -22.87
N ALA A 33 -2.03 9.56 -23.54
CA ALA A 33 -1.55 10.88 -23.12
C ALA A 33 -2.04 11.26 -21.74
N ASN A 34 -3.32 10.94 -21.41
CA ASN A 34 -3.86 11.19 -20.09
C ASN A 34 -3.15 10.34 -19.02
N ALA A 35 -2.80 9.07 -19.30
CA ALA A 35 -2.02 8.24 -18.40
C ALA A 35 -0.64 8.84 -18.14
N VAL A 36 0.03 9.34 -19.18
CA VAL A 36 1.33 10.04 -19.05
C VAL A 36 1.20 11.29 -18.19
N TYR A 37 0.14 12.10 -18.34
CA TYR A 37 -0.11 13.24 -17.45
C TYR A 37 -0.29 12.83 -16.00
N LEU A 38 -1.05 11.76 -15.74
CA LEU A 38 -1.25 11.25 -14.39
C LEU A 38 0.07 10.73 -13.76
N MET A 39 0.95 10.14 -14.58
CA MET A 39 2.30 9.73 -14.15
C MET A 39 3.18 10.92 -13.80
N TYR A 40 3.18 11.98 -14.62
CA TYR A 40 3.91 13.22 -14.30
C TYR A 40 3.39 13.87 -13.01
N GLY A 41 2.08 13.82 -12.77
CA GLY A 41 1.45 14.28 -11.54
C GLY A 41 1.67 13.37 -10.34
N LYS A 42 2.37 12.24 -10.50
CA LYS A 42 2.56 11.19 -9.46
C LYS A 42 1.24 10.64 -8.89
N LEU A 43 0.17 10.69 -9.67
CA LEU A 43 -1.13 10.14 -9.30
C LEU A 43 -1.28 8.65 -9.66
N VAL A 44 -0.44 8.17 -10.57
CA VAL A 44 -0.35 6.76 -10.98
C VAL A 44 1.09 6.38 -11.24
N GLU A 45 1.39 5.10 -11.09
CA GLU A 45 2.70 4.52 -11.42
C GLU A 45 2.59 3.57 -12.60
N ALA A 46 3.66 3.48 -13.40
CA ALA A 46 3.78 2.52 -14.46
C ALA A 46 4.70 1.37 -14.04
N TYR A 47 4.29 0.16 -14.34
CA TYR A 47 5.05 -1.05 -14.09
C TYR A 47 5.41 -1.73 -15.41
N SER A 48 6.56 -2.41 -15.43
CA SER A 48 7.05 -3.12 -16.61
C SER A 48 6.20 -4.35 -16.97
N ARG A 49 5.39 -4.83 -16.02
CA ARG A 49 4.50 -5.99 -16.19
C ARG A 49 3.19 -5.80 -15.44
N LYS A 50 2.19 -6.60 -15.84
CA LYS A 50 0.92 -6.65 -15.12
C LYS A 50 1.13 -7.27 -13.74
N LEU A 51 0.73 -6.54 -12.71
CA LEU A 51 0.70 -7.03 -11.35
C LEU A 51 -0.72 -7.47 -11.00
N THR A 52 -0.85 -8.64 -10.43
CA THR A 52 -2.11 -9.13 -9.87
C THR A 52 -1.85 -9.55 -8.44
N VAL A 53 -2.44 -8.82 -7.52
CA VAL A 53 -2.33 -9.09 -6.09
C VAL A 53 -3.43 -10.07 -5.71
N LYS A 54 -3.03 -11.26 -5.25
CA LYS A 54 -3.97 -12.19 -4.64
C LYS A 54 -4.25 -11.69 -3.23
N LYS A 55 -5.52 -11.43 -2.92
CA LYS A 55 -5.94 -11.15 -1.55
C LYS A 55 -5.85 -12.43 -0.73
N GLU A 56 -4.77 -12.60 -0.03
CA GLU A 56 -4.61 -13.66 0.97
C GLU A 56 -5.10 -13.12 2.32
N GLU A 57 -5.77 -13.96 3.11
CA GLU A 57 -6.26 -13.57 4.43
C GLU A 57 -5.09 -13.19 5.36
N LYS A 58 -3.99 -13.95 5.28
CA LYS A 58 -2.77 -13.74 6.06
C LYS A 58 -1.59 -13.55 5.12
N ILE A 59 -1.11 -12.33 5.01
CA ILE A 59 0.06 -12.04 4.19
C ILE A 59 1.34 -12.11 5.01
N LYS A 60 2.44 -12.41 4.34
CA LYS A 60 3.76 -12.49 4.96
C LYS A 60 4.73 -11.53 4.32
N LEU A 61 5.17 -10.56 5.10
CA LEU A 61 6.26 -9.67 4.72
C LEU A 61 7.53 -10.49 4.42
N ASN A 62 8.18 -10.20 3.31
CA ASN A 62 9.43 -10.86 2.97
C ASN A 62 10.48 -10.63 4.08
N PRO A 63 11.11 -11.69 4.63
CA PRO A 63 12.05 -11.58 5.74
C PRO A 63 13.24 -10.66 5.51
N LYS A 64 13.63 -10.44 4.24
CA LYS A 64 14.69 -9.48 3.89
C LYS A 64 14.29 -8.06 4.26
N TYR A 65 13.04 -7.68 3.98
CA TYR A 65 12.54 -6.34 4.29
C TYR A 65 12.27 -6.17 5.78
N LYS A 66 11.86 -7.23 6.49
CA LYS A 66 11.67 -7.16 7.93
C LYS A 66 12.90 -6.62 8.66
N LYS A 67 14.09 -7.06 8.29
CA LYS A 67 15.35 -6.58 8.90
C LYS A 67 15.57 -5.08 8.67
N TYR A 68 15.20 -4.57 7.50
CA TYR A 68 15.26 -3.13 7.22
C TYR A 68 14.26 -2.35 8.07
N LEU A 69 13.02 -2.86 8.17
CA LEU A 69 11.98 -2.20 8.98
C LEU A 69 12.39 -2.16 10.46
N ASP A 70 12.88 -3.28 11.02
CA ASP A 70 13.36 -3.36 12.40
C ASP A 70 14.49 -2.34 12.64
N TYR A 71 15.40 -2.16 11.69
CA TYR A 71 16.45 -1.14 11.76
C TYR A 71 15.88 0.28 11.81
N PHE A 72 14.94 0.61 10.94
CA PHE A 72 14.35 1.96 10.88
C PHE A 72 13.42 2.25 12.06
N ILE A 73 12.82 1.25 12.68
CA ILE A 73 12.06 1.42 13.93
C ILE A 73 12.98 1.92 15.05
N THR A 74 14.19 1.36 15.13
CA THR A 74 15.17 1.73 16.15
C THR A 74 16.02 2.95 15.77
N ASN A 75 16.11 3.26 14.49
CA ASN A 75 16.88 4.40 13.96
C ASN A 75 15.96 5.25 13.06
N PRO A 76 15.09 6.06 13.64
CA PRO A 76 14.09 6.81 12.89
C PRO A 76 14.72 7.68 11.80
N ASN A 77 14.29 7.48 10.57
CA ASN A 77 14.64 8.30 9.43
C ASN A 77 13.33 8.70 8.73
N PRO A 78 13.11 10.00 8.46
CA PRO A 78 11.89 10.46 7.83
C PRO A 78 11.73 9.99 6.37
N VAL A 79 12.82 9.58 5.73
CA VAL A 79 12.80 9.13 4.33
C VAL A 79 13.42 7.74 4.23
N ILE A 80 12.60 6.77 3.82
CA ILE A 80 13.05 5.40 3.59
C ILE A 80 12.98 5.11 2.10
N ALA A 81 14.09 4.66 1.53
CA ALA A 81 14.15 4.15 0.18
C ALA A 81 14.13 2.62 0.22
N LEU A 82 13.10 2.02 -0.35
CA LEU A 82 12.95 0.58 -0.41
C LEU A 82 12.89 0.14 -1.89
N ALA A 83 13.69 -0.85 -2.25
CA ALA A 83 13.61 -1.48 -3.57
C ALA A 83 12.44 -2.45 -3.58
N SER A 84 11.51 -2.26 -4.49
CA SER A 84 10.41 -3.20 -4.72
C SER A 84 10.88 -4.43 -5.51
N TYR A 85 10.02 -5.43 -5.61
CA TYR A 85 10.23 -6.62 -6.46
C TYR A 85 10.49 -6.29 -7.93
N GLU A 86 9.96 -5.17 -8.40
CA GLU A 86 10.09 -4.69 -9.77
C GLU A 86 11.40 -3.90 -10.01
N GLY A 87 12.25 -3.79 -8.99
CA GLY A 87 13.44 -2.94 -9.06
C GLY A 87 13.14 -1.46 -8.96
N THR A 88 11.89 -1.08 -8.72
CA THR A 88 11.48 0.31 -8.49
C THR A 88 11.91 0.72 -7.09
N ILE A 89 12.55 1.87 -6.98
CA ILE A 89 12.88 2.47 -5.69
C ILE A 89 11.71 3.37 -5.29
N ASN A 90 10.97 2.95 -4.28
CA ASN A 90 9.93 3.78 -3.70
C ASN A 90 10.55 4.63 -2.59
N TYR A 91 10.49 5.95 -2.77
CA TYR A 91 10.83 6.92 -1.74
C TYR A 91 9.53 7.33 -1.07
N ASP A 92 9.36 6.92 0.16
CA ASP A 92 8.16 7.29 0.91
C ASP A 92 8.54 7.77 2.31
N THR A 93 7.77 8.75 2.81
CA THR A 93 7.86 9.17 4.19
C THR A 93 7.01 8.19 5.00
N ILE A 94 7.65 7.13 5.49
CA ILE A 94 6.94 6.13 6.28
C ILE A 94 7.01 6.54 7.76
N ASN A 95 5.84 6.72 8.33
CA ASN A 95 5.67 6.96 9.76
C ASN A 95 6.18 5.74 10.57
N PRO A 96 6.89 5.92 11.71
CA PRO A 96 7.32 4.83 12.58
C PRO A 96 6.21 3.86 12.99
N ILE A 97 4.97 4.34 13.14
CA ILE A 97 3.81 3.49 13.43
C ILE A 97 3.54 2.53 12.26
N MET A 98 3.59 3.03 11.02
CA MET A 98 3.41 2.18 9.83
C MET A 98 4.49 1.12 9.73
N LEU A 99 5.76 1.44 10.04
CA LEU A 99 6.84 0.46 10.09
C LEU A 99 6.53 -0.66 11.10
N SER A 100 6.05 -0.30 12.27
CA SER A 100 5.67 -1.26 13.31
C SER A 100 4.50 -2.14 12.85
N ILE A 101 3.48 -1.56 12.23
CA ILE A 101 2.34 -2.29 11.66
C ILE A 101 2.82 -3.28 10.58
N MET A 102 3.70 -2.84 9.66
CA MET A 102 4.22 -3.70 8.60
C MET A 102 4.94 -4.94 9.13
N THR A 103 5.62 -4.84 10.29
CA THR A 103 6.30 -5.99 10.89
C THR A 103 5.35 -7.03 11.48
N LEU A 104 4.09 -6.68 11.71
CA LEU A 104 3.05 -7.60 12.22
C LEU A 104 2.50 -8.54 11.13
N PHE A 105 2.74 -8.23 9.85
CA PHE A 105 2.38 -9.11 8.73
C PHE A 105 3.39 -10.25 8.59
N ASP A 106 3.32 -11.19 9.50
CA ASP A 106 4.27 -12.32 9.62
C ASP A 106 3.73 -13.63 9.00
N GLY A 107 2.53 -13.61 8.42
CA GLY A 107 1.85 -14.76 7.86
C GLY A 107 1.03 -15.56 8.88
N THR A 108 0.99 -15.12 10.13
CA THR A 108 0.21 -15.79 11.20
C THR A 108 -1.05 -15.04 11.57
N ARG A 109 -1.09 -13.71 11.31
CA ARG A 109 -2.15 -12.80 11.70
C ARG A 109 -3.01 -12.38 10.52
N THR A 110 -4.30 -12.27 10.77
CA THR A 110 -5.24 -11.55 9.91
C THR A 110 -5.17 -10.05 10.19
N ASP A 111 -5.80 -9.23 9.35
CA ASP A 111 -5.93 -7.79 9.60
C ASP A 111 -6.69 -7.52 10.91
N GLU A 112 -7.68 -8.36 11.24
CA GLU A 112 -8.45 -8.25 12.49
C GLU A 112 -7.59 -8.60 13.71
N ASP A 113 -6.72 -9.61 13.62
CA ASP A 113 -5.76 -9.94 14.67
C ASP A 113 -4.79 -8.79 14.93
N ILE A 114 -4.31 -8.14 13.84
CA ILE A 114 -3.44 -6.97 13.94
C ILE A 114 -4.17 -5.79 14.56
N PHE A 115 -5.42 -5.55 14.15
CA PHE A 115 -6.26 -4.50 14.71
C PHE A 115 -6.44 -4.68 16.22
N ASN A 116 -6.86 -5.87 16.65
CA ASN A 116 -7.08 -6.16 18.07
C ASN A 116 -5.79 -6.00 18.88
N PHE A 117 -4.66 -6.49 18.37
CA PHE A 117 -3.36 -6.31 18.98
C PHE A 117 -3.00 -4.82 19.17
N LEU A 118 -3.20 -3.98 18.16
CA LEU A 118 -2.90 -2.54 18.25
C LEU A 118 -3.82 -1.81 19.23
N VAL A 119 -5.10 -2.17 19.28
CA VAL A 119 -6.06 -1.62 20.23
C VAL A 119 -5.67 -1.98 21.67
N GLU A 120 -5.22 -3.21 21.92
CA GLU A 120 -4.73 -3.63 23.24
C GLU A 120 -3.47 -2.86 23.64
N LYS A 121 -2.51 -2.69 22.74
CA LYS A 121 -1.27 -1.94 22.98
C LYS A 121 -1.53 -0.45 23.23
N GLU A 122 -2.47 0.14 22.52
CA GLU A 122 -2.88 1.53 22.74
C GLU A 122 -3.54 1.69 24.13
N LYS A 123 -4.44 0.79 24.52
CA LYS A 123 -5.05 0.80 25.85
C LYS A 123 -4.05 0.63 26.97
N ALA A 124 -2.98 -0.14 26.74
CA ALA A 124 -1.89 -0.31 27.69
C ALA A 124 -0.91 0.89 27.73
N GLY A 125 -1.10 1.88 26.84
CA GLY A 125 -0.21 3.04 26.74
C GLY A 125 1.17 2.74 26.11
N GLU A 126 1.30 1.57 25.47
CA GLU A 126 2.55 1.15 24.82
C GLU A 126 2.71 1.73 23.41
N VAL A 127 1.60 2.12 22.78
CA VAL A 127 1.55 2.76 21.47
C VAL A 127 0.65 3.99 21.56
N VAL A 128 1.11 5.10 21.03
CA VAL A 128 0.33 6.33 20.91
C VAL A 128 -0.09 6.50 19.46
N ILE A 129 -1.39 6.44 19.21
CA ILE A 129 -1.96 6.65 17.89
C ILE A 129 -2.54 8.06 17.83
N THR A 130 -1.92 8.92 17.04
CA THR A 130 -2.42 10.26 16.78
C THR A 130 -3.46 10.23 15.67
N PHE A 131 -4.53 10.98 15.82
CA PHE A 131 -5.60 11.09 14.84
C PHE A 131 -6.08 12.55 14.75
N GLU A 132 -6.60 12.89 13.58
CA GLU A 132 -7.16 14.21 13.34
C GLU A 132 -8.55 14.36 13.99
N GLU A 133 -8.89 15.59 14.31
CA GLU A 133 -10.19 15.93 14.90
C GLU A 133 -11.34 15.50 13.95
N GLY A 134 -12.22 14.63 14.41
CA GLY A 134 -13.34 14.10 13.63
C GLY A 134 -13.19 12.65 13.15
N SER A 135 -12.02 12.04 13.28
CA SER A 135 -11.81 10.62 12.97
C SER A 135 -11.87 9.77 14.23
N SER A 136 -12.44 8.56 14.16
CA SER A 136 -12.33 7.61 15.27
C SER A 136 -10.95 6.93 15.27
N LYS A 137 -10.40 6.63 16.45
CA LYS A 137 -9.14 5.88 16.58
C LYS A 137 -9.18 4.56 15.81
N GLU A 138 -10.30 3.87 15.89
CA GLU A 138 -10.51 2.57 15.26
C GLU A 138 -10.43 2.67 13.73
N GLU A 139 -11.02 3.71 13.15
CA GLU A 139 -10.94 3.98 11.70
C GLU A 139 -9.51 4.26 11.27
N VAL A 140 -8.77 5.07 12.05
CA VAL A 140 -7.37 5.37 11.75
C VAL A 140 -6.50 4.11 11.81
N ILE A 141 -6.70 3.24 12.80
CA ILE A 141 -5.99 1.97 12.90
C ILE A 141 -6.29 1.08 11.69
N LYS A 142 -7.58 0.90 11.34
CA LYS A 142 -7.99 0.10 10.18
C LYS A 142 -7.41 0.62 8.88
N ASN A 143 -7.48 1.92 8.67
CA ASN A 143 -6.92 2.56 7.48
C ASN A 143 -5.40 2.37 7.38
N ASN A 144 -4.67 2.53 8.48
CA ASN A 144 -3.22 2.29 8.50
C ASN A 144 -2.87 0.83 8.22
N ILE A 145 -3.65 -0.14 8.73
CA ILE A 145 -3.47 -1.56 8.43
C ILE A 145 -3.68 -1.81 6.94
N GLU A 146 -4.75 -1.26 6.36
CA GLU A 146 -5.06 -1.40 4.94
C GLU A 146 -3.96 -0.80 4.05
N ILE A 147 -3.48 0.40 4.37
CA ILE A 147 -2.37 1.06 3.67
C ILE A 147 -1.11 0.19 3.74
N CYS A 148 -0.74 -0.28 4.93
CA CYS A 148 0.43 -1.13 5.13
C CYS A 148 0.30 -2.46 4.38
N ARG A 149 -0.88 -3.08 4.43
CA ARG A 149 -1.20 -4.31 3.69
C ARG A 149 -1.00 -4.12 2.20
N ASN A 150 -1.64 -3.12 1.62
CA ASN A 150 -1.55 -2.81 0.20
C ASN A 150 -0.11 -2.53 -0.23
N PHE A 151 0.64 -1.80 0.60
CA PHE A 151 2.04 -1.52 0.33
C PHE A 151 2.90 -2.80 0.32
N ILE A 152 2.68 -3.73 1.26
CA ILE A 152 3.39 -5.01 1.32
C ILE A 152 3.01 -5.89 0.13
N GLU A 153 1.73 -6.00 -0.20
CA GLU A 153 1.23 -6.82 -1.30
C GLU A 153 1.82 -6.41 -2.65
N ILE A 154 1.99 -5.10 -2.87
CA ILE A 154 2.57 -4.57 -4.10
C ILE A 154 4.09 -4.74 -4.13
N ASN A 155 4.77 -4.43 -3.03
CA ASN A 155 6.22 -4.24 -3.02
C ASN A 155 7.01 -5.37 -2.36
N PHE A 156 6.49 -5.99 -1.30
CA PHE A 156 7.29 -6.77 -0.37
C PHE A 156 6.71 -8.12 0.02
N LEU A 157 5.75 -8.63 -0.74
CA LEU A 157 5.19 -9.94 -0.46
C LEU A 157 6.25 -11.02 -0.58
N ASN A 158 6.25 -11.96 0.38
CA ASN A 158 7.09 -13.16 0.27
C ASN A 158 6.46 -14.12 -0.74
N LYS A 159 7.00 -14.18 -1.95
CA LYS A 159 6.59 -15.11 -3.01
C LYS A 159 7.44 -16.35 -2.99
#